data_05ce3b7378fb078c72f76d45badc470b
#
_entry.id   05ce3b7378fb078c72f76d45badc470b
#
_cell.length_a   1.000
_cell.length_b   1.000
_cell.length_c   1.000
_cell.angle_alpha   90.00
_cell.angle_beta   90.00
_cell.angle_gamma   90.00
#
_symmetry.space_group_name_H-M   'P 1'
#
loop_
_entity.id
_entity.type
_entity.pdbx_description
1 polymer ?
#
loop_
_entity_poly.entity_id
_entity_poly.type
_entity_poly.pdbx_seq_one_letter_code
_entity_poly.pdbx_strand_id
1 'polypeptide(L)'
;GHVRVYEWNSGSSSWVQKGSDIDGEAASDNSGFSVSLNSDGTIVAIGAYGNDGNGSLAGHVRVYEWNSGSSSWVQKGSDIDGEAANDYSGDAVSLSSDGTIVAIGAHLNDGNGSNSGHVRVYEWNSGSSSWVQKGSDIDGENADDFSGSSVSLSLIHI
;
A
#
# COMPACT_ATOMS: atom_id res chain seq x y z
N GLY A 1 7.44 -0.28 12.49
CA GLY A 1 7.27 -1.63 11.94
C GLY A 1 8.17 -1.90 10.76
N HIS A 2 8.16 -3.14 10.27
CA HIS A 2 8.88 -3.54 9.06
C HIS A 2 8.13 -4.65 8.34
N VAL A 3 8.54 -4.94 7.11
CA VAL A 3 8.04 -6.05 6.29
C VAL A 3 9.22 -6.92 5.86
N ARG A 4 9.04 -8.23 5.93
CA ARG A 4 9.96 -9.22 5.39
C ARG A 4 9.25 -10.08 4.37
N VAL A 5 9.88 -10.27 3.22
CA VAL A 5 9.38 -11.12 2.14
C VAL A 5 10.17 -12.43 2.12
N TYR A 6 9.49 -13.54 1.99
CA TYR A 6 10.11 -14.87 1.95
C TYR A 6 9.71 -15.61 0.70
N GLU A 7 10.65 -16.38 0.15
CA GLU A 7 10.42 -17.34 -0.92
C GLU A 7 10.54 -18.77 -0.40
N TRP A 8 9.70 -19.66 -0.91
CA TRP A 8 9.83 -21.08 -0.61
C TRP A 8 10.97 -21.68 -1.43
N ASN A 9 11.95 -22.26 -0.75
CA ASN A 9 13.04 -23.00 -1.37
C ASN A 9 12.73 -24.51 -1.30
N SER A 10 12.41 -25.11 -2.45
CA SER A 10 12.09 -26.54 -2.52
C SER A 10 13.30 -27.44 -2.29
N GLY A 11 14.50 -26.96 -2.57
CA GLY A 11 15.73 -27.72 -2.36
C GLY A 11 16.07 -27.92 -0.88
N SER A 12 15.80 -26.90 -0.05
CA SER A 12 16.00 -26.96 1.39
C SER A 12 14.71 -27.22 2.18
N SER A 13 13.56 -27.25 1.49
CA SER A 13 12.22 -27.35 2.11
C SER A 13 12.02 -26.31 3.22
N SER A 14 12.36 -25.06 2.94
CA SER A 14 12.28 -23.95 3.91
C SER A 14 11.92 -22.63 3.26
N TRP A 15 11.40 -21.72 4.07
CA TRP A 15 11.22 -20.32 3.69
C TRP A 15 12.55 -19.58 3.84
N VAL A 16 12.98 -18.92 2.77
CA VAL A 16 14.23 -18.13 2.75
C VAL A 16 13.86 -16.67 2.53
N GLN A 17 14.41 -15.77 3.35
CA GLN A 17 14.14 -14.33 3.22
C GLN A 17 14.72 -13.80 1.91
N LYS A 18 13.90 -13.03 1.19
CA LYS A 18 14.24 -12.38 -0.07
C LYS A 18 14.64 -10.92 0.20
N GLY A 19 15.94 -10.67 0.20
CA GLY A 19 16.48 -9.36 0.52
C GLY A 19 16.50 -9.04 2.01
N SER A 20 16.75 -7.77 2.33
CA SER A 20 16.74 -7.26 3.70
C SER A 20 15.33 -6.88 4.15
N ASP A 21 15.17 -6.56 5.42
CA ASP A 21 13.95 -6.01 5.97
C ASP A 21 13.61 -4.68 5.25
N ILE A 22 12.34 -4.44 5.04
CA ILE A 22 11.82 -3.16 4.52
C ILE A 22 11.27 -2.41 5.73
N ASP A 23 12.07 -1.49 6.27
CA ASP A 23 11.76 -0.79 7.50
C ASP A 23 10.78 0.37 7.29
N GLY A 24 9.99 0.66 8.31
CA GLY A 24 9.21 1.88 8.40
C GLY A 24 10.11 3.11 8.57
N GLU A 25 9.60 4.28 8.25
CA GLU A 25 10.37 5.53 8.28
C GLU A 25 10.55 6.06 9.70
N ALA A 26 9.53 5.92 10.52
CA ALA A 26 9.56 6.45 11.89
C ALA A 26 8.89 5.52 12.89
N ALA A 27 9.10 5.85 14.18
CA ALA A 27 8.41 5.15 15.26
C ALA A 27 6.91 5.44 15.20
N SER A 28 6.12 4.43 15.50
CA SER A 28 4.65 4.50 15.52
C SER A 28 3.96 4.59 14.15
N ASP A 29 4.68 4.59 13.03
CA ASP A 29 4.08 4.57 11.68
C ASP A 29 3.26 3.32 11.41
N ASN A 30 3.50 2.24 12.16
CA ASN A 30 2.86 0.95 11.96
C ASN A 30 3.08 0.37 10.53
N SER A 31 4.27 0.61 9.95
CA SER A 31 4.64 0.05 8.65
C SER A 31 4.50 -1.48 8.64
N GLY A 32 3.84 -2.00 7.62
CA GLY A 32 3.52 -3.42 7.52
C GLY A 32 2.19 -3.82 8.17
N PHE A 33 1.39 -2.84 8.62
CA PHE A 33 0.04 -3.13 9.14
C PHE A 33 -0.81 -3.82 8.08
N SER A 34 -0.74 -3.35 6.85
CA SER A 34 -1.30 -4.01 5.67
C SER A 34 -0.23 -4.22 4.60
N VAL A 35 -0.28 -5.34 3.90
CA VAL A 35 0.67 -5.68 2.83
C VAL A 35 -0.06 -6.40 1.71
N SER A 36 0.44 -6.22 0.48
CA SER A 36 -0.05 -6.95 -0.69
C SER A 36 1.10 -7.20 -1.67
N LEU A 37 1.25 -8.44 -2.13
CA LEU A 37 2.20 -8.82 -3.18
C LEU A 37 1.48 -8.95 -4.52
N ASN A 38 2.19 -8.64 -5.61
CA ASN A 38 1.74 -9.03 -6.94
C ASN A 38 1.90 -10.54 -7.17
N SER A 39 1.43 -11.05 -8.32
CA SER A 39 1.32 -12.50 -8.56
C SER A 39 2.64 -13.25 -8.57
N ASP A 40 3.74 -12.61 -8.95
CA ASP A 40 5.07 -13.25 -9.02
C ASP A 40 5.98 -12.91 -7.82
N GLY A 41 5.48 -12.13 -6.85
CA GLY A 41 6.23 -11.77 -5.66
C GLY A 41 7.41 -10.83 -5.92
N THR A 42 7.34 -10.02 -6.97
CA THR A 42 8.38 -9.03 -7.30
C THR A 42 8.02 -7.61 -6.91
N ILE A 43 6.76 -7.33 -6.60
CA ILE A 43 6.27 -6.02 -6.16
C ILE A 43 5.46 -6.18 -4.88
N VAL A 44 5.71 -5.33 -3.89
CA VAL A 44 4.97 -5.31 -2.61
C VAL A 44 4.50 -3.90 -2.29
N ALA A 45 3.23 -3.76 -1.94
CA ALA A 45 2.67 -2.55 -1.35
C ALA A 45 2.60 -2.72 0.16
N ILE A 46 2.98 -1.67 0.89
CA ILE A 46 3.10 -1.67 2.35
C ILE A 46 2.37 -0.44 2.89
N GLY A 47 1.34 -0.67 3.69
CA GLY A 47 0.61 0.38 4.38
C GLY A 47 1.21 0.69 5.75
N ALA A 48 1.20 1.97 6.10
CA ALA A 48 1.65 2.53 7.36
C ALA A 48 0.66 3.61 7.80
N TYR A 49 -0.48 3.19 8.31
CA TYR A 49 -1.60 4.09 8.63
C TYR A 49 -1.27 5.15 9.68
N GLY A 50 -0.26 4.91 10.50
CA GLY A 50 0.18 5.83 11.54
C GLY A 50 1.21 6.86 11.09
N ASN A 51 1.58 6.89 9.79
CA ASN A 51 2.57 7.84 9.31
C ASN A 51 2.05 9.27 9.34
N ASP A 52 2.91 10.21 9.77
CA ASP A 52 2.59 11.63 9.97
C ASP A 52 3.07 12.52 8.82
N GLY A 53 3.50 11.95 7.67
CA GLY A 53 4.12 12.69 6.58
C GLY A 53 3.29 13.82 6.00
N ASN A 54 1.97 13.64 5.89
CA ASN A 54 1.03 14.66 5.41
C ASN A 54 0.03 15.11 6.50
N GLY A 55 0.35 14.88 7.75
CA GLY A 55 -0.48 15.22 8.91
C GLY A 55 -0.51 14.06 9.90
N SER A 56 -0.82 14.37 11.15
CA SER A 56 -0.85 13.35 12.21
C SER A 56 -1.82 12.22 11.83
N LEU A 57 -1.31 10.97 11.81
CA LEU A 57 -2.06 9.78 11.44
C LEU A 57 -2.75 9.88 10.05
N ALA A 58 -2.20 10.68 9.14
CA ALA A 58 -2.70 10.72 7.76
C ALA A 58 -2.51 9.38 7.08
N GLY A 59 -1.43 8.70 7.42
CA GLY A 59 -1.04 7.43 6.85
C GLY A 59 -0.44 7.55 5.45
N HIS A 60 0.22 6.50 5.00
CA HIS A 60 0.73 6.40 3.64
C HIS A 60 0.84 4.95 3.16
N VAL A 61 1.10 4.78 1.88
CA VAL A 61 1.50 3.50 1.28
C VAL A 61 2.80 3.69 0.52
N ARG A 62 3.75 2.77 0.72
CA ARG A 62 4.97 2.67 -0.09
C ARG A 62 4.95 1.38 -0.88
N VAL A 63 5.34 1.47 -2.15
CA VAL A 63 5.45 0.31 -3.03
C VAL A 63 6.93 0.04 -3.32
N TYR A 64 7.34 -1.22 -3.24
CA TYR A 64 8.71 -1.65 -3.50
C TYR A 64 8.73 -2.69 -4.61
N GLU A 65 9.78 -2.62 -5.42
CA GLU A 65 10.04 -3.57 -6.50
C GLU A 65 11.38 -4.27 -6.26
N TRP A 66 11.39 -5.57 -6.50
CA TRP A 66 12.61 -6.38 -6.39
C TRP A 66 13.60 -6.06 -7.51
N ASN A 67 14.79 -5.63 -7.14
CA ASN A 67 15.89 -5.44 -8.08
C ASN A 67 16.85 -6.63 -7.99
N SER A 68 16.85 -7.48 -9.01
CA SER A 68 17.70 -8.68 -9.06
C SER A 68 19.18 -8.34 -9.21
N GLY A 69 19.51 -7.19 -9.81
CA GLY A 69 20.89 -6.74 -9.99
C GLY A 69 21.58 -6.35 -8.68
N SER A 70 20.83 -5.74 -7.76
CA SER A 70 21.31 -5.38 -6.41
C SER A 70 20.88 -6.36 -5.33
N SER A 71 20.04 -7.35 -5.66
CA SER A 71 19.43 -8.26 -4.69
C SER A 71 18.77 -7.51 -3.52
N SER A 72 17.99 -6.48 -3.84
CA SER A 72 17.35 -5.63 -2.83
C SER A 72 15.96 -5.15 -3.27
N TRP A 73 15.15 -4.78 -2.29
CA TRP A 73 13.89 -4.10 -2.50
C TRP A 73 14.16 -2.61 -2.69
N VAL A 74 13.69 -2.06 -3.80
CA VAL A 74 13.86 -0.63 -4.15
C VAL A 74 12.48 0.01 -4.22
N GLN A 75 12.32 1.17 -3.58
CA GLN A 75 11.04 1.86 -3.61
C GLN A 75 10.66 2.27 -5.04
N LYS A 76 9.44 1.98 -5.41
CA LYS A 76 8.84 2.25 -6.72
C LYS A 76 7.99 3.50 -6.66
N GLY A 77 8.56 4.61 -7.08
CA GLY A 77 7.92 5.92 -6.97
C GLY A 77 8.03 6.54 -5.59
N SER A 78 7.31 7.64 -5.37
CA SER A 78 7.22 8.31 -4.08
C SER A 78 6.16 7.68 -3.19
N ASP A 79 6.12 8.09 -1.94
CA ASP A 79 5.06 7.72 -1.01
C ASP A 79 3.69 8.14 -1.56
N ILE A 80 2.69 7.34 -1.30
CA ILE A 80 1.30 7.67 -1.61
C ILE A 80 0.64 8.07 -0.28
N ASP A 81 0.65 9.36 -0.01
CA ASP A 81 0.20 9.91 1.27
C ASP A 81 -1.32 9.95 1.41
N GLY A 82 -1.80 9.86 2.64
CA GLY A 82 -3.16 10.20 3.00
C GLY A 82 -3.45 11.67 2.74
N GLU A 83 -4.71 12.04 2.59
CA GLU A 83 -5.10 13.40 2.22
C GLU A 83 -5.08 14.36 3.40
N ALA A 84 -5.51 13.88 4.56
CA ALA A 84 -5.64 14.70 5.74
C ALA A 84 -5.26 13.94 7.02
N ALA A 85 -5.05 14.69 8.09
CA ALA A 85 -4.78 14.11 9.39
C ALA A 85 -5.92 13.22 9.87
N ASN A 86 -5.58 12.10 10.47
CA ASN A 86 -6.48 11.06 11.00
C ASN A 86 -7.25 10.26 9.93
N ASP A 87 -6.86 10.30 8.68
CA ASP A 87 -7.49 9.49 7.62
C ASP A 87 -7.13 8.01 7.71
N TYR A 88 -5.98 7.67 8.30
CA TYR A 88 -5.45 6.32 8.41
C TYR A 88 -5.27 5.65 7.03
N SER A 89 -4.81 6.41 6.03
CA SER A 89 -4.52 5.88 4.69
C SER A 89 -3.50 4.74 4.77
N GLY A 90 -3.76 3.66 4.04
CA GLY A 90 -2.91 2.46 4.10
C GLY A 90 -3.29 1.47 5.20
N ASP A 91 -4.42 1.68 5.88
CA ASP A 91 -5.00 0.68 6.77
C ASP A 91 -5.31 -0.63 6.02
N ALA A 92 -5.74 -0.51 4.78
CA ALA A 92 -5.91 -1.63 3.85
C ALA A 92 -5.27 -1.32 2.50
N VAL A 93 -4.58 -2.30 1.91
CA VAL A 93 -3.96 -2.18 0.57
C VAL A 93 -4.19 -3.45 -0.24
N SER A 94 -4.31 -3.29 -1.56
CA SER A 94 -4.36 -4.40 -2.51
C SER A 94 -3.63 -4.03 -3.79
N LEU A 95 -2.73 -4.89 -4.27
CA LEU A 95 -2.07 -4.77 -5.57
C LEU A 95 -2.78 -5.61 -6.62
N SER A 96 -2.79 -5.12 -7.86
CA SER A 96 -3.14 -5.94 -9.02
C SER A 96 -2.09 -7.04 -9.26
N SER A 97 -2.47 -8.06 -10.02
CA SER A 97 -1.60 -9.22 -10.29
C SER A 97 -0.28 -8.84 -10.95
N ASP A 98 -0.27 -7.82 -11.80
CA ASP A 98 0.93 -7.31 -12.46
C ASP A 98 1.67 -6.23 -11.67
N GLY A 99 1.12 -5.79 -10.52
CA GLY A 99 1.72 -4.76 -9.67
C GLY A 99 1.65 -3.34 -10.22
N THR A 100 0.80 -3.08 -11.23
CA THR A 100 0.67 -1.76 -11.85
C THR A 100 -0.45 -0.91 -11.25
N ILE A 101 -1.36 -1.51 -10.50
CA ILE A 101 -2.49 -0.82 -9.84
C ILE A 101 -2.48 -1.15 -8.36
N VAL A 102 -2.69 -0.14 -7.51
CA VAL A 102 -2.85 -0.29 -6.07
C VAL A 102 -4.14 0.39 -5.61
N ALA A 103 -4.94 -0.33 -4.82
CA ALA A 103 -6.09 0.22 -4.10
C ALA A 103 -5.71 0.44 -2.64
N ILE A 104 -6.06 1.59 -2.10
CA ILE A 104 -5.70 2.04 -0.76
C ILE A 104 -6.94 2.49 -0.02
N GLY A 105 -7.20 1.88 1.12
CA GLY A 105 -8.27 2.28 2.02
C GLY A 105 -7.80 3.31 3.05
N ALA A 106 -8.69 4.23 3.39
CA ALA A 106 -8.56 5.23 4.44
C ALA A 106 -9.90 5.33 5.16
N HIS A 107 -10.15 4.39 6.08
CA HIS A 107 -11.49 4.15 6.63
C HIS A 107 -12.00 5.26 7.56
N LEU A 108 -11.12 6.16 8.02
CA LEU A 108 -11.50 7.30 8.83
C LEU A 108 -11.54 8.63 8.06
N ASN A 109 -11.38 8.60 6.72
CA ASN A 109 -11.48 9.82 5.92
C ASN A 109 -12.88 10.46 6.05
N ASP A 110 -12.90 11.78 6.16
CA ASP A 110 -14.11 12.58 6.40
C ASP A 110 -14.70 13.20 5.12
N GLY A 111 -14.25 12.77 3.93
CA GLY A 111 -14.61 13.41 2.64
C GLY A 111 -16.10 13.52 2.36
N ASN A 112 -16.91 12.55 2.78
CA ASN A 112 -18.36 12.54 2.60
C ASN A 112 -19.13 12.43 3.94
N GLY A 113 -18.50 12.81 5.03
CA GLY A 113 -19.04 12.76 6.38
C GLY A 113 -18.04 12.17 7.37
N SER A 114 -18.24 12.44 8.66
CA SER A 114 -17.33 11.96 9.71
C SER A 114 -17.14 10.44 9.60
N ASN A 115 -15.88 10.01 9.45
CA ASN A 115 -15.49 8.60 9.30
C ASN A 115 -16.27 7.87 8.19
N SER A 116 -16.71 8.56 7.14
CA SER A 116 -17.36 7.88 6.00
C SER A 116 -16.40 6.90 5.34
N GLY A 117 -15.11 7.22 5.38
CA GLY A 117 -14.07 6.47 4.74
C GLY A 117 -14.08 6.59 3.22
N HIS A 118 -12.97 6.22 2.60
CA HIS A 118 -12.86 6.13 1.15
C HIS A 118 -11.85 5.09 0.69
N VAL A 119 -11.84 4.83 -0.60
CA VAL A 119 -10.79 4.08 -1.30
C VAL A 119 -10.27 4.95 -2.44
N ARG A 120 -8.95 5.03 -2.57
CA ARG A 120 -8.27 5.62 -3.72
C ARG A 120 -7.52 4.55 -4.49
N VAL A 121 -7.61 4.61 -5.81
CA VAL A 121 -6.92 3.68 -6.71
C VAL A 121 -5.84 4.44 -7.49
N TYR A 122 -4.63 3.90 -7.52
CA TYR A 122 -3.51 4.49 -8.23
C TYR A 122 -2.97 3.52 -9.28
N GLU A 123 -2.54 4.07 -10.40
CA GLU A 123 -1.91 3.34 -11.50
C GLU A 123 -0.49 3.85 -11.71
N TRP A 124 0.44 2.92 -11.93
CA TRP A 124 1.83 3.25 -12.22
C TRP A 124 1.96 3.87 -13.62
N ASN A 125 2.48 5.07 -13.67
CA ASN A 125 2.81 5.75 -14.93
C ASN A 125 4.32 5.64 -15.17
N SER A 126 4.73 4.81 -16.12
CA SER A 126 6.15 4.60 -16.45
C SER A 126 6.79 5.82 -17.11
N GLY A 127 6.00 6.67 -17.77
CA GLY A 127 6.49 7.90 -18.41
C GLY A 127 6.91 8.96 -17.40
N SER A 128 6.20 9.06 -16.27
CA SER A 128 6.53 9.99 -15.17
C SER A 128 7.23 9.31 -14.00
N SER A 129 7.36 7.98 -14.02
CA SER A 129 7.87 7.17 -12.89
C SER A 129 7.17 7.51 -11.58
N SER A 130 5.84 7.57 -11.63
CA SER A 130 5.02 7.94 -10.47
C SER A 130 3.70 7.17 -10.42
N TRP A 131 3.14 7.09 -9.21
CA TRP A 131 1.79 6.61 -8.98
C TRP A 131 0.81 7.76 -9.23
N VAL A 132 -0.15 7.55 -10.12
CA VAL A 132 -1.15 8.56 -10.51
C VAL A 132 -2.53 8.03 -10.13
N GLN A 133 -3.32 8.84 -9.46
CA GLN A 133 -4.67 8.43 -9.06
C GLN A 133 -5.53 8.16 -10.28
N LYS A 134 -6.22 7.02 -10.26
CA LYS A 134 -7.10 6.55 -11.32
C LYS A 134 -8.56 6.80 -10.93
N GLY A 135 -9.12 7.82 -11.52
CA GLY A 135 -10.48 8.26 -11.19
C GLY A 135 -10.55 9.09 -9.91
N SER A 136 -11.77 9.36 -9.47
CA SER A 136 -12.05 10.08 -8.22
C SER A 136 -11.99 9.13 -7.03
N ASP A 137 -12.05 9.67 -5.82
CA ASP A 137 -12.21 8.91 -4.60
C ASP A 137 -13.52 8.10 -4.64
N ILE A 138 -13.45 6.92 -4.08
CA ILE A 138 -14.63 6.07 -3.89
C ILE A 138 -15.04 6.22 -2.44
N ASP A 139 -15.92 7.19 -2.18
CA ASP A 139 -16.32 7.56 -0.83
C ASP A 139 -17.37 6.63 -0.23
N GLY A 140 -17.35 6.51 1.09
CA GLY A 140 -18.46 5.94 1.84
C GLY A 140 -19.72 6.80 1.67
N GLU A 141 -20.89 6.19 1.77
CA GLU A 141 -22.15 6.88 1.52
C GLU A 141 -22.59 7.79 2.67
N ASN A 142 -22.32 7.36 3.90
CA ASN A 142 -22.75 8.06 5.10
C ASN A 142 -21.62 8.16 6.13
N ALA A 143 -21.81 9.06 7.09
CA ALA A 143 -20.95 9.12 8.26
C ALA A 143 -20.90 7.76 8.98
N ASP A 144 -19.71 7.42 9.47
CA ASP A 144 -19.42 6.16 10.20
C ASP A 144 -19.62 4.88 9.38
N ASP A 145 -19.60 4.97 8.04
CA ASP A 145 -19.61 3.78 7.17
C ASP A 145 -18.25 3.05 7.13
N PHE A 146 -17.16 3.77 7.45
CA PHE A 146 -15.80 3.23 7.46
C PHE A 146 -15.40 2.54 6.15
N SER A 147 -15.85 3.08 5.01
CA SER A 147 -15.50 2.57 3.68
C SER A 147 -13.97 2.50 3.52
N GLY A 148 -13.48 1.42 2.92
CA GLY A 148 -12.04 1.23 2.77
C GLY A 148 -11.37 0.47 3.93
N SER A 149 -12.10 -0.01 4.93
CA SER A 149 -11.57 -0.90 5.98
C SER A 149 -10.99 -2.20 5.40
N SER A 150 -11.43 -2.59 4.22
CA SER A 150 -10.79 -3.64 3.42
C SER A 150 -10.92 -3.33 1.94
N VAL A 151 -9.93 -3.74 1.16
CA VAL A 151 -9.89 -3.55 -0.28
C VAL A 151 -9.40 -4.80 -0.98
N SER A 152 -9.86 -5.04 -2.21
CA SER A 152 -9.39 -6.14 -3.03
C SER A 152 -9.44 -5.78 -4.50
N LEU A 153 -8.35 -6.06 -5.22
CA LEU A 153 -8.27 -5.93 -6.66
C LEU A 153 -8.36 -7.29 -7.34
N SER A 154 -9.03 -7.32 -8.49
CA SER A 154 -9.14 -8.53 -9.31
C SER A 154 -7.79 -8.91 -9.91
N LEU A 155 -7.55 -10.21 -10.05
CA LEU A 155 -6.39 -10.75 -10.75
C LEU A 155 -6.53 -10.70 -12.27
N ILE A 156 -7.73 -10.42 -12.78
CA ILE A 156 -8.01 -10.44 -14.22
C ILE A 156 -8.12 -9.01 -14.71
N HIS A 157 -7.20 -8.65 -15.61
CA HIS A 157 -7.28 -7.41 -16.38
C HIS A 157 -7.85 -7.70 -17.75
N ILE A 158 -8.95 -7.10 -18.03
CA ILE A 158 -9.57 -7.16 -19.35
C ILE A 158 -9.24 -5.89 -20.11
#